data_2f85db7468311a50d98557d24343d522
#
_entry.id   2f85db7468311a50d98557d24343d522
#
_cell.length_a   1.000
_cell.length_b   1.000
_cell.length_c   1.000
_cell.angle_alpha   90.00
_cell.angle_beta   90.00
_cell.angle_gamma   90.00
#
_symmetry.space_group_name_H-M   'P 1'
#
loop_
_entity.id
_entity.type
_entity.pdbx_description
1 polymer ?
#
loop_
_entity_poly.entity_id
_entity_poly.type
_entity_poly.pdbx_seq_one_letter_code
_entity_poly.pdbx_strand_id
1 'polypeptide(L)'
;MYNKIVALNDQRNFDPLQAQRLGNYVYALKDPRDNKIFYVGQGSSDRIFAHFSEADGLLNGTTPYSSKRARIIDVWSDGESVEWSILAHQLPAESLDHVESSIINALEISQNGHCLNKVSGPHSSFLTSGDVKELGAKPVDPTLRIERLFIFPIHNALATSPDSVYQATRASWKVNGKYNSLECYAVGVKDGISLGSFKIESWEPSEDLSAFIGKSALDLENYNWKNIIYSSLGYWQRGGYLIVELNGEGQFKFLHGCSDRSWRDLV
;
A
#
# COMPACT_ATOMS: atom_id res chain seq x y z
N MET A 1 5.10 -4.51 -46.52
CA MET A 1 5.85 -4.64 -45.25
C MET A 1 5.04 -5.36 -44.16
N TYR A 2 3.73 -5.30 -44.17
CA TYR A 2 2.82 -5.93 -43.19
C TYR A 2 2.82 -7.45 -43.16
N ASN A 3 2.99 -8.14 -44.33
CA ASN A 3 2.93 -9.59 -44.40
C ASN A 3 4.12 -10.36 -43.75
N LYS A 4 5.16 -9.64 -43.32
CA LYS A 4 6.34 -10.27 -42.72
C LYS A 4 6.26 -10.32 -41.15
N ILE A 5 5.40 -9.46 -40.58
CA ILE A 5 5.25 -9.33 -39.09
C ILE A 5 4.40 -10.49 -38.56
N VAL A 6 3.42 -10.97 -39.31
CA VAL A 6 2.51 -12.04 -38.89
C VAL A 6 3.16 -13.43 -38.86
N ALA A 7 4.30 -13.62 -39.54
CA ALA A 7 4.95 -14.92 -39.69
C ALA A 7 5.85 -15.36 -38.53
N LEU A 8 6.12 -14.50 -37.53
CA LEU A 8 7.09 -14.79 -36.45
C LEU A 8 6.49 -15.50 -35.22
N ASN A 9 5.17 -15.63 -35.13
CA ASN A 9 4.53 -16.33 -34.03
C ASN A 9 3.43 -17.26 -34.56
N ASP A 10 3.79 -18.44 -35.01
CA ASP A 10 2.89 -19.38 -35.71
C ASP A 10 1.82 -20.02 -34.80
N GLN A 11 1.98 -19.97 -33.47
CA GLN A 11 1.02 -20.59 -32.57
C GLN A 11 -0.11 -19.59 -32.22
N ARG A 12 -1.30 -19.83 -32.72
CA ARG A 12 -2.51 -19.03 -32.49
C ARG A 12 -3.60 -19.79 -31.71
N ASN A 13 -3.35 -21.06 -31.42
CA ASN A 13 -4.24 -21.94 -30.64
C ASN A 13 -3.43 -23.08 -30.03
N PHE A 14 -3.99 -23.67 -28.97
CA PHE A 14 -3.55 -24.95 -28.45
C PHE A 14 -4.25 -26.08 -29.19
N ASP A 15 -3.58 -27.22 -29.31
CA ASP A 15 -4.30 -28.42 -29.73
C ASP A 15 -5.25 -28.89 -28.60
N PRO A 16 -6.27 -29.71 -28.91
CA PRO A 16 -7.25 -30.15 -27.91
C PRO A 16 -6.66 -30.82 -26.68
N LEU A 17 -5.57 -31.58 -26.82
CA LEU A 17 -4.89 -32.25 -25.72
C LEU A 17 -4.10 -31.26 -24.85
N GLN A 18 -3.44 -30.28 -25.48
CA GLN A 18 -2.77 -29.19 -24.76
C GLN A 18 -3.79 -28.38 -23.96
N ALA A 19 -4.89 -27.95 -24.58
CA ALA A 19 -5.96 -27.20 -23.91
C ALA A 19 -6.53 -27.98 -22.71
N GLN A 20 -6.80 -29.27 -22.87
CA GLN A 20 -7.29 -30.13 -21.79
C GLN A 20 -6.27 -30.25 -20.64
N ARG A 21 -4.99 -30.43 -20.96
CA ARG A 21 -3.93 -30.57 -19.95
C ARG A 21 -3.59 -29.26 -19.26
N LEU A 22 -3.79 -28.11 -19.90
CA LEU A 22 -3.63 -26.82 -19.28
C LEU A 22 -4.78 -26.48 -18.33
N GLY A 23 -6.02 -26.85 -18.67
CA GLY A 23 -7.20 -26.46 -17.89
C GLY A 23 -7.30 -24.94 -17.74
N ASN A 24 -7.58 -24.49 -16.53
CA ASN A 24 -7.45 -23.07 -16.20
C ASN A 24 -5.99 -22.75 -15.88
N TYR A 25 -5.52 -21.58 -16.35
CA TYR A 25 -4.12 -21.19 -16.21
C TYR A 25 -3.94 -19.70 -16.01
N VAL A 26 -2.82 -19.31 -15.43
CA VAL A 26 -2.31 -17.95 -15.40
C VAL A 26 -1.10 -17.86 -16.31
N TYR A 27 -0.99 -16.78 -17.09
CA TYR A 27 0.03 -16.60 -18.10
C TYR A 27 0.64 -15.21 -18.07
N ALA A 28 1.81 -15.05 -18.67
CA ALA A 28 2.50 -13.79 -18.85
C ALA A 28 2.74 -13.50 -20.33
N LEU A 29 2.72 -12.20 -20.69
CA LEU A 29 3.27 -11.68 -21.92
C LEU A 29 4.53 -10.89 -21.61
N LYS A 30 5.61 -11.19 -22.34
CA LYS A 30 6.94 -10.63 -22.13
C LYS A 30 7.44 -9.95 -23.40
N ASP A 31 8.08 -8.81 -23.23
CA ASP A 31 8.78 -8.10 -24.30
C ASP A 31 10.21 -8.64 -24.40
N PRO A 32 10.61 -9.24 -25.55
CA PRO A 32 11.94 -9.81 -25.70
C PRO A 32 13.05 -8.75 -25.73
N ARG A 33 12.73 -7.49 -26.01
CA ARG A 33 13.70 -6.39 -26.17
C ARG A 33 14.29 -5.94 -24.82
N ASP A 34 13.45 -5.91 -23.78
CA ASP A 34 13.87 -5.54 -22.40
C ASP A 34 13.80 -6.71 -21.41
N ASN A 35 13.35 -7.87 -21.89
CA ASN A 35 13.19 -9.10 -21.11
C ASN A 35 12.21 -8.97 -19.92
N LYS A 36 11.25 -8.02 -19.99
CA LYS A 36 10.29 -7.76 -18.91
C LYS A 36 8.91 -8.28 -19.24
N ILE A 37 8.25 -8.80 -18.22
CA ILE A 37 6.81 -9.11 -18.28
C ILE A 37 6.04 -7.80 -18.23
N PHE A 38 5.23 -7.53 -19.25
CA PHE A 38 4.40 -6.33 -19.31
C PHE A 38 2.92 -6.62 -19.04
N TYR A 39 2.51 -7.88 -19.04
CA TYR A 39 1.13 -8.25 -18.75
C TYR A 39 1.04 -9.66 -18.15
N VAL A 40 0.17 -9.83 -17.17
CA VAL A 40 -0.26 -11.12 -16.63
C VAL A 40 -1.75 -11.25 -16.85
N GLY A 41 -2.23 -12.44 -17.09
CA GLY A 41 -3.65 -12.72 -17.28
C GLY A 41 -4.00 -14.15 -16.90
N GLN A 42 -5.29 -14.39 -16.75
CA GLN A 42 -5.83 -15.72 -16.52
C GLN A 42 -6.72 -16.16 -17.68
N GLY A 43 -6.92 -17.45 -17.80
CA GLY A 43 -7.78 -18.00 -18.84
C GLY A 43 -7.81 -19.51 -18.89
N SER A 44 -8.50 -19.99 -19.92
CA SER A 44 -8.56 -21.39 -20.34
C SER A 44 -8.52 -21.47 -21.85
N SER A 45 -8.32 -22.64 -22.43
CA SER A 45 -8.23 -22.83 -23.88
C SER A 45 -7.31 -21.76 -24.52
N ASP A 46 -7.70 -21.15 -25.60
CA ASP A 46 -6.89 -20.21 -26.41
C ASP A 46 -6.89 -18.77 -25.89
N ARG A 47 -7.29 -18.52 -24.65
CA ARG A 47 -7.44 -17.14 -24.12
C ARG A 47 -6.17 -16.29 -24.29
N ILE A 48 -5.00 -16.85 -24.12
CA ILE A 48 -3.73 -16.15 -24.29
C ILE A 48 -3.55 -15.57 -25.70
N PHE A 49 -3.99 -16.28 -26.73
CA PHE A 49 -3.84 -15.88 -28.12
C PHE A 49 -4.85 -14.80 -28.56
N ALA A 50 -5.94 -14.62 -27.81
CA ALA A 50 -6.90 -13.57 -28.07
C ALA A 50 -6.26 -12.16 -28.06
N HIS A 51 -5.19 -11.94 -27.29
CA HIS A 51 -4.48 -10.66 -27.25
C HIS A 51 -3.80 -10.30 -28.56
N PHE A 52 -3.30 -11.28 -29.27
CA PHE A 52 -2.68 -11.07 -30.58
C PHE A 52 -3.73 -10.75 -31.64
N SER A 53 -4.87 -11.45 -31.63
CA SER A 53 -6.00 -11.12 -32.51
C SER A 53 -6.59 -9.74 -32.21
N GLU A 54 -6.66 -9.35 -30.94
CA GLU A 54 -7.10 -8.02 -30.52
C GLU A 54 -6.11 -6.92 -30.96
N ALA A 55 -4.79 -7.19 -30.99
CA ALA A 55 -3.77 -6.27 -31.48
C ALA A 55 -3.86 -6.12 -33.02
N ASP A 56 -4.06 -7.22 -33.76
CA ASP A 56 -4.34 -7.16 -35.19
C ASP A 56 -5.60 -6.31 -35.47
N GLY A 57 -6.65 -6.46 -34.65
CA GLY A 57 -7.86 -5.65 -34.76
C GLY A 57 -7.63 -4.16 -34.51
N LEU A 58 -6.72 -3.79 -33.59
CA LEU A 58 -6.35 -2.38 -33.38
C LEU A 58 -5.62 -1.81 -34.61
N LEU A 59 -4.72 -2.54 -35.25
CA LEU A 59 -4.04 -2.14 -36.48
C LEU A 59 -5.01 -1.89 -37.62
N ASN A 60 -6.08 -2.69 -37.68
CA ASN A 60 -7.11 -2.59 -38.72
C ASN A 60 -8.27 -1.64 -38.34
N GLY A 61 -8.20 -0.93 -37.20
CA GLY A 61 -9.21 0.01 -36.71
C GLY A 61 -10.52 -0.64 -36.25
N THR A 62 -10.54 -1.95 -36.00
CA THR A 62 -11.74 -2.71 -35.57
C THR A 62 -11.79 -2.90 -34.04
N THR A 63 -10.69 -2.64 -33.32
CA THR A 63 -10.59 -2.83 -31.88
C THR A 63 -10.16 -1.53 -31.19
N PRO A 64 -10.73 -1.16 -30.03
CA PRO A 64 -10.34 0.04 -29.30
C PRO A 64 -8.89 -0.01 -28.80
N TYR A 65 -8.29 1.18 -28.63
CA TYR A 65 -6.96 1.34 -28.05
C TYR A 65 -6.88 0.77 -26.63
N SER A 66 -5.75 0.10 -26.32
CA SER A 66 -5.29 -0.16 -24.96
C SER A 66 -3.76 -0.20 -24.93
N SER A 67 -3.16 0.16 -23.79
CA SER A 67 -1.70 0.15 -23.60
C SER A 67 -1.07 -1.23 -23.85
N LYS A 68 -1.75 -2.31 -23.46
CA LYS A 68 -1.32 -3.69 -23.73
C LYS A 68 -1.27 -3.99 -25.25
N ARG A 69 -2.33 -3.65 -25.99
CA ARG A 69 -2.37 -3.86 -27.45
C ARG A 69 -1.31 -3.02 -28.15
N ALA A 70 -1.15 -1.77 -27.73
CA ALA A 70 -0.12 -0.89 -28.25
C ALA A 70 1.29 -1.46 -28.01
N ARG A 71 1.57 -2.05 -26.84
CA ARG A 71 2.85 -2.68 -26.57
C ARG A 71 3.10 -3.90 -27.46
N ILE A 72 2.08 -4.72 -27.71
CA ILE A 72 2.19 -5.84 -28.66
C ILE A 72 2.56 -5.36 -30.06
N ILE A 73 1.87 -4.33 -30.56
CA ILE A 73 2.14 -3.73 -31.88
C ILE A 73 3.54 -3.12 -31.93
N ASP A 74 3.99 -2.46 -30.89
CA ASP A 74 5.30 -1.87 -30.78
C ASP A 74 6.41 -2.93 -30.89
N VAL A 75 6.30 -4.05 -30.19
CA VAL A 75 7.20 -5.21 -30.33
C VAL A 75 7.22 -5.74 -31.77
N TRP A 76 6.05 -5.89 -32.39
CA TRP A 76 5.95 -6.35 -33.79
C TRP A 76 6.56 -5.37 -34.78
N SER A 77 6.44 -4.06 -34.53
CA SER A 77 7.01 -3.02 -35.40
C SER A 77 8.52 -3.04 -35.45
N ASP A 78 9.17 -3.51 -34.38
CA ASP A 78 10.62 -3.73 -34.33
C ASP A 78 11.06 -5.07 -34.95
N GLY A 79 10.11 -5.87 -35.47
CA GLY A 79 10.37 -7.16 -36.09
C GLY A 79 10.52 -8.31 -35.09
N GLU A 80 10.20 -8.07 -33.82
CA GLU A 80 10.24 -9.06 -32.75
C GLU A 80 8.87 -9.71 -32.51
N SER A 81 8.84 -10.79 -31.76
CA SER A 81 7.62 -11.48 -31.34
C SER A 81 7.45 -11.41 -29.83
N VAL A 82 6.25 -11.06 -29.37
CA VAL A 82 5.93 -11.13 -27.95
C VAL A 82 6.10 -12.55 -27.46
N GLU A 83 6.92 -12.73 -26.45
CA GLU A 83 7.05 -14.00 -25.76
C GLU A 83 5.91 -14.22 -24.78
N TRP A 84 5.48 -15.46 -24.63
CA TRP A 84 4.47 -15.81 -23.65
C TRP A 84 4.88 -17.03 -22.84
N SER A 85 4.35 -17.13 -21.63
CA SER A 85 4.62 -18.26 -20.72
C SER A 85 3.38 -18.60 -19.91
N ILE A 86 3.18 -19.88 -19.65
CA ILE A 86 2.21 -20.34 -18.66
C ILE A 86 2.91 -20.35 -17.31
N LEU A 87 2.43 -19.54 -16.37
CA LEU A 87 3.02 -19.38 -15.05
C LEU A 87 2.48 -20.39 -14.03
N ALA A 88 1.20 -20.76 -14.19
CA ALA A 88 0.55 -21.82 -13.43
C ALA A 88 -0.60 -22.41 -14.26
N HIS A 89 -0.87 -23.70 -14.11
CA HIS A 89 -1.94 -24.39 -14.85
C HIS A 89 -2.65 -25.42 -13.97
N GLN A 90 -3.74 -26.01 -14.47
CA GLN A 90 -4.59 -26.94 -13.72
C GLN A 90 -5.15 -26.30 -12.43
N LEU A 91 -5.42 -25.00 -12.49
CA LEU A 91 -5.90 -24.24 -11.33
C LEU A 91 -7.42 -24.45 -11.14
N PRO A 92 -7.89 -24.64 -9.90
CA PRO A 92 -9.30 -24.46 -9.59
C PRO A 92 -9.77 -23.07 -9.96
N ALA A 93 -11.00 -22.93 -10.45
CA ALA A 93 -11.51 -21.62 -10.90
C ALA A 93 -11.49 -20.55 -9.80
N GLU A 94 -11.76 -20.93 -8.56
CA GLU A 94 -11.73 -20.08 -7.38
C GLU A 94 -10.35 -19.58 -6.99
N SER A 95 -9.29 -20.19 -7.50
CA SER A 95 -7.90 -19.82 -7.19
C SER A 95 -7.29 -18.87 -8.23
N LEU A 96 -7.91 -18.72 -9.41
CA LEU A 96 -7.35 -17.96 -10.52
C LEU A 96 -7.03 -16.51 -10.16
N ASP A 97 -8.01 -15.80 -9.58
CA ASP A 97 -7.85 -14.39 -9.21
C ASP A 97 -6.74 -14.18 -8.16
N HIS A 98 -6.62 -15.10 -7.20
CA HIS A 98 -5.58 -15.05 -6.18
C HIS A 98 -4.18 -15.26 -6.76
N VAL A 99 -4.03 -16.24 -7.66
CA VAL A 99 -2.74 -16.53 -8.29
C VAL A 99 -2.34 -15.38 -9.22
N GLU A 100 -3.24 -14.90 -10.08
CA GLU A 100 -2.99 -13.77 -10.97
C GLU A 100 -2.56 -12.52 -10.17
N SER A 101 -3.36 -12.13 -9.15
CA SER A 101 -3.07 -10.96 -8.32
C SER A 101 -1.74 -11.06 -7.59
N SER A 102 -1.41 -12.23 -7.05
CA SER A 102 -0.14 -12.44 -6.34
C SER A 102 1.06 -12.28 -7.27
N ILE A 103 0.97 -12.78 -8.50
CA ILE A 103 2.03 -12.63 -9.51
C ILE A 103 2.16 -11.17 -9.96
N ILE A 104 1.05 -10.46 -10.22
CA ILE A 104 1.07 -9.04 -10.57
C ILE A 104 1.78 -8.24 -9.48
N ASN A 105 1.39 -8.42 -8.21
CA ASN A 105 1.99 -7.73 -7.08
C ASN A 105 3.50 -8.00 -6.94
N ALA A 106 3.93 -9.26 -7.13
CA ALA A 106 5.35 -9.62 -7.09
C ALA A 106 6.14 -8.94 -8.22
N LEU A 107 5.56 -8.85 -9.42
CA LEU A 107 6.18 -8.18 -10.56
C LEU A 107 6.24 -6.67 -10.40
N GLU A 108 5.20 -6.04 -9.84
CA GLU A 108 5.21 -4.60 -9.54
C GLU A 108 6.33 -4.23 -8.58
N ILE A 109 6.54 -5.04 -7.53
CA ILE A 109 7.65 -4.84 -6.58
C ILE A 109 9.01 -5.03 -7.27
N SER A 110 9.17 -6.09 -8.06
CA SER A 110 10.46 -6.46 -8.66
C SER A 110 10.84 -5.62 -9.87
N GLN A 111 9.87 -5.10 -10.61
CA GLN A 111 10.07 -4.38 -11.88
C GLN A 111 9.72 -2.89 -11.82
N ASN A 112 9.49 -2.32 -10.63
CA ASN A 112 9.16 -0.91 -10.42
C ASN A 112 7.96 -0.43 -11.27
N GLY A 113 6.87 -1.20 -11.33
CA GLY A 113 5.64 -0.79 -11.98
C GLY A 113 5.61 -0.95 -13.50
N HIS A 114 6.35 -1.87 -14.07
CA HIS A 114 6.33 -2.15 -15.52
C HIS A 114 5.13 -2.99 -16.01
N CYS A 115 4.31 -3.52 -15.12
CA CYS A 115 3.11 -4.26 -15.50
C CYS A 115 2.02 -3.32 -16.01
N LEU A 116 1.44 -3.63 -17.18
CA LEU A 116 0.32 -2.88 -17.77
C LEU A 116 -1.05 -3.37 -17.30
N ASN A 117 -1.09 -4.16 -16.25
CA ASN A 117 -2.34 -4.55 -15.61
C ASN A 117 -2.98 -3.32 -14.98
N LYS A 118 -4.24 -3.04 -15.33
CA LYS A 118 -4.95 -1.83 -14.84
C LYS A 118 -5.39 -1.91 -13.38
N VAL A 119 -5.43 -3.09 -12.82
CA VAL A 119 -5.93 -3.35 -11.47
C VAL A 119 -5.12 -4.51 -10.89
N SER A 120 -4.56 -4.34 -9.72
CA SER A 120 -4.35 -5.45 -8.78
C SER A 120 -5.73 -6.07 -8.60
N GLY A 121 -5.89 -7.36 -8.87
CA GLY A 121 -7.23 -7.99 -8.87
C GLY A 121 -8.06 -7.65 -7.62
N PRO A 122 -9.39 -7.71 -7.67
CA PRO A 122 -10.28 -7.30 -6.58
C PRO A 122 -10.05 -8.05 -5.27
N HIS A 123 -9.24 -9.10 -5.30
CA HIS A 123 -8.86 -9.94 -4.16
C HIS A 123 -7.34 -9.91 -3.91
N SER A 124 -6.67 -8.79 -4.18
CA SER A 124 -5.24 -8.67 -3.86
C SER A 124 -5.05 -8.90 -2.36
N SER A 125 -4.46 -10.05 -2.02
CA SER A 125 -4.04 -10.40 -0.66
C SER A 125 -2.64 -9.88 -0.33
N PHE A 126 -2.12 -8.96 -1.15
CA PHE A 126 -0.82 -8.35 -0.92
C PHE A 126 -0.88 -7.44 0.31
N LEU A 127 0.00 -7.72 1.27
CA LEU A 127 0.17 -6.92 2.47
C LEU A 127 1.64 -6.56 2.61
N THR A 128 1.92 -5.29 2.84
CA THR A 128 3.25 -4.85 3.27
C THR A 128 3.50 -5.27 4.73
N SER A 129 4.74 -5.16 5.19
CA SER A 129 5.04 -5.38 6.62
C SER A 129 4.28 -4.41 7.54
N GLY A 130 3.94 -3.21 7.04
CA GLY A 130 3.10 -2.25 7.73
C GLY A 130 1.66 -2.74 7.86
N ASP A 131 1.08 -3.23 6.77
CA ASP A 131 -0.29 -3.76 6.76
C ASP A 131 -0.43 -4.99 7.67
N VAL A 132 0.57 -5.88 7.69
CA VAL A 132 0.58 -7.03 8.61
C VAL A 132 0.60 -6.59 10.08
N LYS A 133 1.37 -5.56 10.42
CA LYS A 133 1.34 -4.97 11.78
C LYS A 133 -0.02 -4.38 12.11
N GLU A 134 -0.67 -3.75 11.12
CA GLU A 134 -2.00 -3.16 11.27
C GLU A 134 -3.09 -4.22 11.55
N LEU A 135 -2.97 -5.42 10.97
CA LEU A 135 -3.89 -6.52 11.27
C LEU A 135 -3.94 -6.89 12.76
N GLY A 136 -2.82 -6.67 13.48
CA GLY A 136 -2.73 -6.89 14.93
C GLY A 136 -3.05 -5.64 15.77
N ALA A 137 -3.31 -4.49 15.15
CA ALA A 137 -3.54 -3.26 15.87
C ALA A 137 -4.98 -3.18 16.41
N LYS A 138 -5.11 -2.72 17.65
CA LYS A 138 -6.41 -2.50 18.29
C LYS A 138 -7.04 -1.19 17.77
N PRO A 139 -8.35 -1.11 17.57
CA PRO A 139 -8.99 0.19 17.38
C PRO A 139 -8.80 1.06 18.64
N VAL A 140 -8.78 2.37 18.49
CA VAL A 140 -8.75 3.27 19.65
C VAL A 140 -10.00 3.01 20.50
N ASP A 141 -9.78 2.73 21.79
CA ASP A 141 -10.87 2.44 22.70
C ASP A 141 -11.80 3.68 22.85
N PRO A 142 -13.08 3.58 22.48
CA PRO A 142 -14.00 4.70 22.53
C PRO A 142 -14.27 5.22 23.96
N THR A 143 -13.97 4.43 24.98
CA THR A 143 -14.15 4.82 26.39
C THR A 143 -12.98 5.63 26.97
N LEU A 144 -11.88 5.77 26.20
CA LEU A 144 -10.73 6.56 26.64
C LEU A 144 -11.11 8.03 26.81
N ARG A 145 -10.83 8.55 28.00
CA ARG A 145 -10.97 9.96 28.34
C ARG A 145 -9.61 10.56 28.63
N ILE A 146 -9.09 11.37 27.71
CA ILE A 146 -7.78 12.01 27.80
C ILE A 146 -7.92 13.45 27.36
N GLU A 147 -7.70 14.41 28.25
CA GLU A 147 -7.85 15.83 27.92
C GLU A 147 -6.78 16.34 26.97
N ARG A 148 -5.57 15.78 27.00
CA ARG A 148 -4.44 16.18 26.14
C ARG A 148 -3.54 15.01 25.83
N LEU A 149 -3.69 14.49 24.63
CA LEU A 149 -2.84 13.44 24.10
C LEU A 149 -2.01 14.00 22.95
N PHE A 150 -0.70 13.99 23.13
CA PHE A 150 0.26 14.24 22.04
C PHE A 150 0.44 12.98 21.22
N ILE A 151 0.31 13.09 19.92
CA ILE A 151 0.61 12.02 18.97
C ILE A 151 1.85 12.45 18.19
N PHE A 152 2.97 11.77 18.42
CA PHE A 152 4.25 12.08 17.81
C PHE A 152 4.61 11.06 16.74
N PRO A 153 4.99 11.50 15.52
CA PRO A 153 5.51 10.59 14.50
C PRO A 153 6.90 10.09 14.87
N ILE A 154 7.08 8.77 14.91
CA ILE A 154 8.40 8.14 15.06
C ILE A 154 8.92 7.75 13.68
N HIS A 155 9.85 8.52 13.14
CA HIS A 155 10.48 8.24 11.85
C HIS A 155 11.70 7.33 11.95
N ASN A 156 12.23 7.11 13.15
CA ASN A 156 13.43 6.33 13.35
C ASN A 156 13.14 4.83 13.26
N ALA A 157 13.79 4.15 12.30
CA ALA A 157 13.70 2.71 12.12
C ALA A 157 14.24 1.90 13.32
N LEU A 158 15.00 2.54 14.22
CA LEU A 158 15.66 1.92 15.39
C LEU A 158 14.81 1.91 16.67
N ALA A 159 13.56 2.37 16.65
CA ALA A 159 12.65 2.29 17.79
C ALA A 159 12.15 0.84 17.99
N THR A 160 13.04 -0.05 18.42
CA THR A 160 12.80 -1.50 18.55
C THR A 160 12.76 -1.97 20.01
N SER A 161 13.09 -1.10 20.96
CA SER A 161 13.02 -1.34 22.40
C SER A 161 12.21 -0.25 23.10
N PRO A 162 11.64 -0.49 24.30
CA PRO A 162 10.92 0.54 25.05
C PRO A 162 11.73 1.83 25.23
N ASP A 163 13.02 1.73 25.54
CA ASP A 163 13.90 2.89 25.69
C ASP A 163 14.08 3.66 24.37
N SER A 164 14.28 2.96 23.26
CA SER A 164 14.42 3.62 21.95
C SER A 164 13.11 4.26 21.49
N VAL A 165 11.96 3.66 21.79
CA VAL A 165 10.63 4.26 21.55
C VAL A 165 10.46 5.52 22.39
N TYR A 166 10.81 5.49 23.68
CA TYR A 166 10.77 6.66 24.55
C TYR A 166 11.64 7.79 24.02
N GLN A 167 12.90 7.53 23.70
CA GLN A 167 13.81 8.55 23.16
C GLN A 167 13.32 9.12 21.82
N ALA A 168 12.79 8.28 20.94
CA ALA A 168 12.24 8.72 19.65
C ALA A 168 10.95 9.55 19.81
N THR A 169 10.17 9.30 20.86
CA THR A 169 8.92 10.02 21.13
C THR A 169 9.16 11.36 21.81
N ARG A 170 10.12 11.43 22.76
CA ARG A 170 10.27 12.57 23.66
C ARG A 170 10.96 13.79 23.10
N ALA A 171 11.82 13.64 22.08
CA ALA A 171 12.81 14.64 21.73
C ALA A 171 12.52 15.40 20.44
N SER A 172 13.00 16.65 20.41
CA SER A 172 13.10 17.49 19.21
C SER A 172 11.77 18.04 18.67
N TRP A 173 10.86 18.46 19.56
CA TRP A 173 9.56 19.01 19.19
C TRP A 173 9.45 20.50 19.48
N LYS A 174 8.83 21.27 18.57
CA LYS A 174 8.46 22.68 18.82
C LYS A 174 7.14 22.76 19.58
N VAL A 175 7.20 22.49 20.89
CA VAL A 175 6.01 22.51 21.76
C VAL A 175 5.89 23.85 22.44
N ASN A 176 4.68 24.42 22.48
CA ASN A 176 4.42 25.68 23.18
C ASN A 176 4.45 25.44 24.69
N GLY A 177 5.21 26.28 25.44
CA GLY A 177 5.37 26.22 26.90
C GLY A 177 4.08 26.31 27.72
N LYS A 178 2.95 26.66 27.11
CA LYS A 178 1.62 26.67 27.80
C LYS A 178 1.20 25.28 28.32
N TYR A 179 1.83 24.21 27.86
CA TYR A 179 1.52 22.84 28.30
C TYR A 179 2.30 22.39 29.53
N ASN A 180 3.26 23.18 30.03
CA ASN A 180 4.14 22.79 31.14
C ASN A 180 3.41 22.54 32.46
N SER A 181 2.24 23.16 32.67
CA SER A 181 1.46 23.03 33.91
C SER A 181 0.23 22.14 33.77
N LEU A 182 0.09 21.43 32.66
CA LEU A 182 -1.10 20.66 32.34
C LEU A 182 -0.79 19.16 32.35
N GLU A 183 -1.79 18.36 32.76
CA GLU A 183 -1.66 16.89 32.64
C GLU A 183 -1.74 16.52 31.15
N CYS A 184 -0.66 15.92 30.68
CA CYS A 184 -0.49 15.53 29.27
C CYS A 184 0.01 14.11 29.15
N TYR A 185 -0.43 13.44 28.10
CA TYR A 185 0.05 12.14 27.69
C TYR A 185 0.64 12.21 26.30
N ALA A 186 1.53 11.27 25.98
CA ALA A 186 2.15 11.16 24.66
C ALA A 186 2.08 9.71 24.16
N VAL A 187 1.88 9.56 22.87
CA VAL A 187 2.07 8.29 22.15
C VAL A 187 3.05 8.51 21.01
N GLY A 188 4.00 7.58 20.89
CA GLY A 188 4.89 7.50 19.73
C GLY A 188 4.27 6.60 18.67
N VAL A 189 4.04 7.12 17.47
CA VAL A 189 3.31 6.44 16.39
C VAL A 189 4.18 6.25 15.17
N LYS A 190 4.24 5.03 14.66
CA LYS A 190 4.88 4.65 13.39
C LYS A 190 3.86 3.92 12.52
N ASP A 191 3.77 4.32 11.26
CA ASP A 191 2.84 3.75 10.28
C ASP A 191 1.36 3.74 10.74
N GLY A 192 1.00 4.71 11.61
CA GLY A 192 -0.34 4.84 12.18
C GLY A 192 -0.57 4.04 13.46
N ILE A 193 0.40 3.24 13.93
CA ILE A 193 0.28 2.37 15.10
C ILE A 193 1.15 2.90 16.24
N SER A 194 0.60 2.96 17.47
CA SER A 194 1.37 3.37 18.63
C SER A 194 2.32 2.28 19.09
N LEU A 195 3.58 2.67 19.37
CA LEU A 195 4.65 1.81 19.87
C LEU A 195 4.89 1.94 21.36
N GLY A 196 4.42 3.02 21.97
CA GLY A 196 4.54 3.28 23.40
C GLY A 196 3.74 4.49 23.81
N SER A 197 3.37 4.55 25.10
CA SER A 197 2.61 5.66 25.68
C SER A 197 3.26 6.13 26.99
N PHE A 198 3.21 7.44 27.21
CA PHE A 198 3.95 8.10 28.30
C PHE A 198 3.08 9.17 28.94
N LYS A 199 3.14 9.29 30.29
CA LYS A 199 2.68 10.47 31.01
C LYS A 199 3.80 11.49 31.00
N ILE A 200 3.53 12.70 30.53
CA ILE A 200 4.48 13.82 30.51
C ILE A 200 4.51 14.42 31.92
N GLU A 201 5.67 14.41 32.54
CA GLU A 201 5.89 14.98 33.88
C GLU A 201 6.43 16.41 33.82
N SER A 202 7.30 16.68 32.86
CA SER A 202 7.84 18.01 32.61
C SER A 202 8.39 18.13 31.18
N TRP A 203 8.70 19.37 30.79
CA TRP A 203 9.35 19.69 29.53
C TRP A 203 10.74 20.27 29.78
N GLU A 204 11.74 19.76 29.09
CA GLU A 204 13.08 20.33 29.07
C GLU A 204 13.10 21.46 28.02
N PRO A 205 13.24 22.72 28.44
CA PRO A 205 13.30 23.82 27.50
C PRO A 205 14.64 23.80 26.75
N SER A 206 14.57 23.99 25.45
CA SER A 206 15.72 24.36 24.63
C SER A 206 15.34 25.59 23.78
N GLU A 207 16.33 26.28 23.21
CA GLU A 207 16.08 27.52 22.45
C GLU A 207 15.16 27.26 21.25
N ASP A 208 15.28 26.13 20.58
CA ASP A 208 14.53 25.80 19.36
C ASP A 208 13.56 24.61 19.48
N LEU A 209 13.93 23.63 20.28
CA LEU A 209 13.20 22.36 20.37
C LEU A 209 13.04 21.95 21.82
N SER A 210 11.92 21.31 22.15
CA SER A 210 11.63 20.80 23.50
C SER A 210 11.70 19.27 23.50
N ALA A 211 12.08 18.71 24.65
CA ALA A 211 11.91 17.31 24.94
C ALA A 211 11.08 17.16 26.22
N PHE A 212 10.26 16.13 26.32
CA PHE A 212 9.58 15.87 27.59
C PHE A 212 10.32 14.86 28.44
N ILE A 213 10.17 15.00 29.77
CA ILE A 213 10.49 13.98 30.75
C ILE A 213 9.17 13.32 31.11
N GLY A 214 9.13 12.00 31.06
CA GLY A 214 7.92 11.26 31.38
C GLY A 214 8.23 9.79 31.67
N LYS A 215 7.23 9.08 32.10
CA LYS A 215 7.28 7.64 32.37
C LYS A 215 6.19 6.91 31.61
N SER A 216 6.41 5.63 31.36
CA SER A 216 5.40 4.76 30.75
C SER A 216 4.08 4.87 31.52
N ALA A 217 3.00 5.10 30.81
CA ALA A 217 1.66 5.24 31.38
C ALA A 217 0.60 4.96 30.31
N LEU A 218 -0.53 4.41 30.74
CA LEU A 218 -1.62 3.94 29.89
C LEU A 218 -1.18 2.78 28.99
N ASP A 219 -2.05 1.82 28.78
CA ASP A 219 -1.81 0.74 27.81
C ASP A 219 -2.37 1.17 26.45
N LEU A 220 -1.65 2.06 25.78
CA LEU A 220 -2.00 2.54 24.43
C LEU A 220 -1.08 2.00 23.34
N GLU A 221 -0.36 0.93 23.61
CA GLU A 221 0.47 0.23 22.63
C GLU A 221 -0.41 -0.58 21.67
N ASN A 222 0.02 -0.65 20.41
CA ASN A 222 -0.67 -1.34 19.32
C ASN A 222 -2.08 -0.82 18.99
N TYR A 223 -2.37 0.45 19.30
CA TYR A 223 -3.60 1.10 18.85
C TYR A 223 -3.41 1.71 17.46
N ASN A 224 -4.45 1.59 16.63
CA ASN A 224 -4.49 2.20 15.30
C ASN A 224 -5.02 3.64 15.38
N TRP A 225 -4.15 4.62 15.10
CA TRP A 225 -4.43 6.06 15.15
C TRP A 225 -4.69 6.66 13.76
N LYS A 226 -4.75 5.83 12.70
CA LYS A 226 -4.85 6.31 11.31
C LYS A 226 -6.04 7.22 11.07
N ASN A 227 -7.21 6.91 11.63
CA ASN A 227 -8.39 7.75 11.47
C ASN A 227 -8.16 9.18 11.96
N ILE A 228 -7.57 9.34 13.16
CA ILE A 228 -7.22 10.66 13.71
C ILE A 228 -6.15 11.34 12.85
N ILE A 229 -5.10 10.60 12.45
CA ILE A 229 -3.99 11.13 11.65
C ILE A 229 -4.49 11.64 10.29
N TYR A 230 -5.26 10.85 9.56
CA TYR A 230 -5.79 11.24 8.25
C TYR A 230 -6.76 12.41 8.35
N SER A 231 -7.53 12.49 9.43
CA SER A 231 -8.41 13.61 9.70
C SER A 231 -7.69 14.93 9.94
N SER A 232 -6.35 14.93 10.09
CA SER A 232 -5.53 16.14 10.26
C SER A 232 -5.33 16.97 8.99
N LEU A 233 -5.94 16.58 7.86
CA LEU A 233 -5.89 17.29 6.58
C LEU A 233 -4.45 17.55 6.09
N GLY A 234 -3.60 16.54 6.21
CA GLY A 234 -2.21 16.57 5.69
C GLY A 234 -1.20 17.26 6.61
N TYR A 235 -1.61 17.72 7.82
CA TYR A 235 -0.65 18.30 8.76
C TYR A 235 0.40 17.28 9.22
N TRP A 236 0.00 16.04 9.48
CA TRP A 236 0.88 14.94 9.82
C TRP A 236 1.97 14.68 8.76
N GLN A 237 1.62 14.75 7.50
CA GLN A 237 2.54 14.50 6.37
C GLN A 237 3.68 15.51 6.28
N ARG A 238 3.56 16.67 6.94
CA ARG A 238 4.60 17.69 7.02
C ARG A 238 5.55 17.50 8.21
N GLY A 239 5.49 16.34 8.89
CA GLY A 239 6.33 16.02 10.04
C GLY A 239 5.91 16.71 11.34
N GLY A 240 4.68 17.19 11.43
CA GLY A 240 4.11 17.80 12.64
C GLY A 240 3.60 16.75 13.63
N TYR A 241 3.50 17.15 14.91
CA TYR A 241 2.79 16.38 15.93
C TYR A 241 1.34 16.84 16.04
N LEU A 242 0.46 15.98 16.56
CA LEU A 242 -0.93 16.32 16.85
C LEU A 242 -1.14 16.40 18.35
N ILE A 243 -2.08 17.24 18.80
CA ILE A 243 -2.64 17.19 20.14
C ILE A 243 -4.14 17.01 20.00
N VAL A 244 -4.66 15.98 20.64
CA VAL A 244 -6.09 15.67 20.61
C VAL A 244 -6.64 15.55 22.04
N GLU A 245 -7.94 15.74 22.17
CA GLU A 245 -8.74 15.41 23.33
C GLU A 245 -9.67 14.25 22.97
N LEU A 246 -9.79 13.28 23.86
CA LEU A 246 -10.71 12.15 23.77
C LEU A 246 -11.76 12.30 24.87
N ASN A 247 -13.05 12.24 24.53
CA ASN A 247 -14.12 12.54 25.49
C ASN A 247 -14.62 11.33 26.30
N GLY A 248 -14.19 10.11 25.94
CA GLY A 248 -14.68 8.88 26.56
C GLY A 248 -16.05 8.42 26.05
N GLU A 249 -16.56 9.05 24.99
CA GLU A 249 -17.85 8.76 24.34
C GLU A 249 -17.66 8.41 22.85
N GLY A 250 -16.46 7.94 22.49
CA GLY A 250 -16.12 7.55 21.12
C GLY A 250 -15.78 8.70 20.19
N GLN A 251 -15.45 9.89 20.73
CA GLN A 251 -15.13 11.06 19.92
C GLN A 251 -13.81 11.69 20.31
N PHE A 252 -13.20 12.40 19.34
CA PHE A 252 -12.00 13.19 19.52
C PHE A 252 -12.16 14.60 18.91
N LYS A 253 -11.36 15.53 19.39
CA LYS A 253 -11.17 16.83 18.71
C LYS A 253 -9.71 17.23 18.70
N PHE A 254 -9.29 17.99 17.69
CA PHE A 254 -7.93 18.53 17.65
C PHE A 254 -7.77 19.73 18.56
N LEU A 255 -6.70 19.74 19.34
CA LEU A 255 -6.20 20.91 20.07
C LEU A 255 -5.02 21.55 19.33
N HIS A 256 -4.29 20.76 18.52
CA HIS A 256 -3.20 21.20 17.64
C HIS A 256 -3.10 20.28 16.41
N GLY A 257 -2.62 20.83 15.30
CA GLY A 257 -2.38 20.05 14.08
C GLY A 257 -3.55 20.01 13.08
N CYS A 258 -4.67 20.63 13.40
CA CYS A 258 -5.80 20.84 12.49
C CYS A 258 -6.48 22.16 12.83
N SER A 259 -7.03 22.89 11.88
CA SER A 259 -7.77 24.14 12.12
C SER A 259 -9.18 23.89 12.66
N ASP A 260 -9.80 22.81 12.23
CA ASP A 260 -11.11 22.40 12.71
C ASP A 260 -11.01 21.77 14.11
N ARG A 261 -11.74 22.36 15.07
CA ARG A 261 -11.79 21.98 16.49
C ARG A 261 -13.09 21.28 16.88
N SER A 262 -13.91 20.90 15.91
CA SER A 262 -15.13 20.15 16.17
C SER A 262 -14.84 18.73 16.69
N TRP A 263 -15.81 18.18 17.41
CA TRP A 263 -15.79 16.77 17.79
C TRP A 263 -16.01 15.89 16.57
N ARG A 264 -15.29 14.78 16.49
CA ARG A 264 -15.35 13.80 15.40
C ARG A 264 -15.40 12.41 15.99
N ASP A 265 -16.07 11.50 15.30
CA ASP A 265 -16.14 10.11 15.72
C ASP A 265 -14.81 9.39 15.50
N LEU A 266 -14.46 8.49 16.42
CA LEU A 266 -13.26 7.65 16.36
C LEU A 266 -13.35 6.53 15.32
N VAL A 267 -14.59 6.18 14.92
CA VAL A 267 -14.87 5.07 13.97
C VAL A 267 -15.29 5.63 12.63
#